data_4fcce8ed259415ea86bedbc4269a027f
#
_entry.id   4fcce8ed259415ea86bedbc4269a027f
#
_cell.length_a   1.000
_cell.length_b   1.000
_cell.length_c   1.000
_cell.angle_alpha   90.00
_cell.angle_beta   90.00
_cell.angle_gamma   90.00
#
_symmetry.space_group_name_H-M   'P 1'
#
loop_
_entity.id
_entity.type
_entity.pdbx_description
1 polymer ?
#
loop_
_entity_poly.entity_id
_entity_poly.type
_entity_poly.pdbx_seq_one_letter_code
_entity_poly.pdbx_strand_id
1 'polypeptide(L)'
;MSRLPRLENWRDVLALCLVLAGVQQLTGAGMIKAKAWLAPVLIEQAWQKTLGGHGAAVKPWPWADTWPVARLRAPAQGVDLLVLAGDSGNALAFGPGYAQSSAPLGTQGQSVIGGHRDTHFAFLRHLQTGDALQLQLPAGELRHYQVQASRVLDAKHESLSAGTAQEALLLVTCYPFDAISVGGSLRYAVTALPRLSQTGHDDSSNRVYAL
;
A
#
# COMPACT_ATOMS: atom_id res chain seq x y z
N MET A 1 -45.96 -27.26 18.73
CA MET A 1 -46.62 -26.14 18.08
C MET A 1 -46.27 -24.88 18.86
N SER A 2 -45.29 -24.14 18.46
CA SER A 2 -44.81 -22.92 19.11
C SER A 2 -45.75 -21.77 18.72
N ARG A 3 -46.45 -21.21 19.70
CA ARG A 3 -47.35 -20.07 19.52
C ARG A 3 -46.48 -18.83 19.28
N LEU A 4 -46.61 -18.19 18.11
CA LEU A 4 -46.04 -16.88 17.85
C LEU A 4 -46.63 -15.86 18.86
N PRO A 5 -45.81 -14.96 19.42
CA PRO A 5 -46.32 -13.94 20.35
C PRO A 5 -47.27 -13.01 19.61
N ARG A 6 -48.50 -12.81 20.17
CA ARG A 6 -49.45 -11.79 19.71
C ARG A 6 -48.92 -10.42 20.12
N LEU A 7 -48.61 -9.59 19.14
CA LEU A 7 -48.25 -8.19 19.37
C LEU A 7 -49.55 -7.39 19.64
N GLU A 8 -49.97 -7.37 20.88
CA GLU A 8 -51.25 -6.71 21.24
C GLU A 8 -51.06 -5.24 21.64
N ASN A 9 -49.82 -4.80 21.89
CA ASN A 9 -49.52 -3.43 22.35
C ASN A 9 -48.48 -2.77 21.42
N TRP A 10 -48.65 -1.46 21.20
CA TRP A 10 -47.67 -0.65 20.44
C TRP A 10 -46.23 -0.72 21.03
N ARG A 11 -46.14 -0.96 22.35
CA ARG A 11 -44.84 -1.12 23.05
C ARG A 11 -44.10 -2.38 22.61
N ASP A 12 -44.81 -3.48 22.36
CA ASP A 12 -44.22 -4.75 21.87
C ASP A 12 -43.75 -4.62 20.43
N VAL A 13 -44.52 -3.90 19.60
CA VAL A 13 -44.11 -3.55 18.23
C VAL A 13 -42.88 -2.68 18.24
N LEU A 14 -42.83 -1.65 19.10
CA LEU A 14 -41.66 -0.78 19.22
C LEU A 14 -40.45 -1.56 19.72
N ALA A 15 -40.59 -2.42 20.70
CA ALA A 15 -39.49 -3.26 21.20
C ALA A 15 -38.98 -4.20 20.13
N LEU A 16 -39.84 -4.83 19.34
CA LEU A 16 -39.46 -5.68 18.22
C LEU A 16 -38.70 -4.89 17.13
N CYS A 17 -39.18 -3.70 16.77
CA CYS A 17 -38.50 -2.82 15.80
C CYS A 17 -37.11 -2.42 16.31
N LEU A 18 -36.94 -2.10 17.59
CA LEU A 18 -35.63 -1.76 18.16
C LEU A 18 -34.70 -2.96 18.18
N VAL A 19 -35.21 -4.16 18.51
CA VAL A 19 -34.39 -5.40 18.44
C VAL A 19 -33.96 -5.68 17.02
N LEU A 20 -34.84 -5.60 16.04
CA LEU A 20 -34.52 -5.82 14.63
C LEU A 20 -33.48 -4.79 14.11
N ALA A 21 -33.68 -3.51 14.45
CA ALA A 21 -32.71 -2.46 14.13
C ALA A 21 -31.33 -2.73 14.79
N GLY A 22 -31.31 -3.15 16.06
CA GLY A 22 -30.08 -3.54 16.74
C GLY A 22 -29.38 -4.72 16.10
N VAL A 23 -30.10 -5.77 15.74
CA VAL A 23 -29.55 -6.94 15.03
C VAL A 23 -28.98 -6.52 13.67
N GLN A 24 -29.68 -5.68 12.92
CA GLN A 24 -29.21 -5.18 11.63
C GLN A 24 -27.89 -4.39 11.78
N GLN A 25 -27.78 -3.50 12.78
CA GLN A 25 -26.57 -2.74 13.05
C GLN A 25 -25.40 -3.65 13.47
N LEU A 26 -25.64 -4.63 14.33
CA LEU A 26 -24.63 -5.59 14.77
C LEU A 26 -24.13 -6.46 13.61
N THR A 27 -25.04 -6.90 12.73
CA THR A 27 -24.68 -7.70 11.54
C THR A 27 -23.84 -6.87 10.58
N GLY A 28 -24.22 -5.61 10.33
CA GLY A 28 -23.45 -4.70 9.47
C GLY A 28 -22.05 -4.44 10.03
N ALA A 29 -21.93 -4.11 11.31
CA ALA A 29 -20.65 -3.88 11.98
C ALA A 29 -19.77 -5.14 12.01
N GLY A 30 -20.37 -6.32 12.24
CA GLY A 30 -19.67 -7.61 12.21
C GLY A 30 -19.12 -7.92 10.83
N MET A 31 -19.88 -7.66 9.76
CA MET A 31 -19.44 -7.88 8.38
C MET A 31 -18.29 -6.95 7.98
N ILE A 32 -18.32 -5.67 8.40
CA ILE A 32 -17.22 -4.72 8.16
C ILE A 32 -15.94 -5.22 8.84
N LYS A 33 -16.02 -5.62 10.12
CA LYS A 33 -14.87 -6.18 10.85
C LYS A 33 -14.34 -7.46 10.23
N ALA A 34 -15.22 -8.35 9.80
CA ALA A 34 -14.83 -9.60 9.12
C ALA A 34 -14.10 -9.32 7.80
N LYS A 35 -14.59 -8.37 6.99
CA LYS A 35 -13.91 -7.92 5.76
C LYS A 35 -12.55 -7.30 6.05
N ALA A 36 -12.46 -6.42 7.05
CA ALA A 36 -11.20 -5.77 7.43
C ALA A 36 -10.14 -6.77 7.91
N TRP A 37 -10.55 -7.84 8.58
CA TRP A 37 -9.65 -8.89 9.04
C TRP A 37 -9.26 -9.87 7.93
N LEU A 38 -10.18 -10.21 7.03
CA LEU A 38 -9.98 -11.18 5.97
C LEU A 38 -9.20 -10.60 4.77
N ALA A 39 -9.39 -9.31 4.46
CA ALA A 39 -8.78 -8.68 3.29
C ALA A 39 -7.25 -8.78 3.26
N PRO A 40 -6.50 -8.49 4.34
CA PRO A 40 -5.03 -8.63 4.34
C PRO A 40 -4.57 -10.06 4.03
N VAL A 41 -5.29 -11.06 4.55
CA VAL A 41 -4.98 -12.49 4.31
C VAL A 41 -5.20 -12.85 2.82
N LEU A 42 -6.30 -12.40 2.24
CA LEU A 42 -6.60 -12.66 0.82
C LEU A 42 -5.65 -11.92 -0.11
N ILE A 43 -5.26 -10.70 0.24
CA ILE A 43 -4.28 -9.91 -0.51
C ILE A 43 -2.90 -10.59 -0.47
N GLU A 44 -2.47 -11.08 0.71
CA GLU A 44 -1.21 -11.83 0.84
C GLU A 44 -1.26 -13.13 0.01
N GLN A 45 -2.37 -13.88 0.06
CA GLN A 45 -2.53 -15.07 -0.77
C GLN A 45 -2.49 -14.76 -2.27
N ALA A 46 -3.10 -13.65 -2.69
CA ALA A 46 -3.05 -13.19 -4.08
C ALA A 46 -1.61 -12.85 -4.48
N TRP A 47 -0.85 -12.21 -3.60
CA TRP A 47 0.57 -11.91 -3.82
C TRP A 47 1.41 -13.17 -4.00
N GLN A 48 1.25 -14.16 -3.11
CA GLN A 48 1.98 -15.44 -3.22
C GLN A 48 1.66 -16.16 -4.53
N LYS A 49 0.40 -16.15 -4.97
CA LYS A 49 0.01 -16.70 -6.27
C LYS A 49 0.60 -15.91 -7.44
N THR A 50 0.68 -14.59 -7.34
CA THR A 50 1.32 -13.73 -8.35
C THR A 50 2.80 -14.07 -8.52
N LEU A 51 3.52 -14.26 -7.41
CA LEU A 51 4.93 -14.69 -7.43
C LEU A 51 5.09 -16.08 -8.06
N GLY A 52 4.25 -17.04 -7.71
CA GLY A 52 4.27 -18.40 -8.26
C GLY A 52 3.81 -18.50 -9.71
N GLY A 53 3.04 -17.53 -10.20
CA GLY A 53 2.52 -17.46 -11.56
C GLY A 53 3.34 -16.61 -12.52
N HIS A 54 4.62 -16.38 -12.24
CA HIS A 54 5.53 -15.58 -13.08
C HIS A 54 5.06 -14.13 -13.31
N GLY A 55 4.45 -13.54 -12.28
CA GLY A 55 4.05 -12.14 -12.30
C GLY A 55 2.65 -11.86 -12.87
N ALA A 56 1.87 -12.88 -13.19
CA ALA A 56 0.48 -12.68 -13.59
C ALA A 56 -0.35 -12.07 -12.46
N ALA A 57 -1.10 -11.00 -12.74
CA ALA A 57 -1.93 -10.31 -11.77
C ALA A 57 -3.04 -11.21 -11.22
N VAL A 58 -3.06 -11.45 -9.92
CA VAL A 58 -4.07 -12.25 -9.22
C VAL A 58 -4.91 -11.37 -8.32
N LYS A 59 -6.23 -11.37 -8.55
CA LYS A 59 -7.17 -10.64 -7.70
C LYS A 59 -7.36 -11.37 -6.36
N PRO A 60 -7.40 -10.64 -5.22
CA PRO A 60 -7.61 -11.25 -3.90
C PRO A 60 -9.01 -11.89 -3.73
N TRP A 61 -10.01 -11.37 -4.45
CA TRP A 61 -11.35 -11.97 -4.57
C TRP A 61 -11.95 -11.65 -5.96
N PRO A 62 -12.94 -12.42 -6.46
CA PRO A 62 -13.40 -12.32 -7.86
C PRO A 62 -13.88 -10.93 -8.30
N TRP A 63 -14.47 -10.16 -7.41
CA TRP A 63 -14.97 -8.81 -7.67
C TRP A 63 -14.04 -7.71 -7.20
N ALA A 64 -12.78 -8.01 -6.85
CA ALA A 64 -11.81 -7.00 -6.50
C ALA A 64 -11.49 -6.11 -7.71
N ASP A 65 -11.43 -4.82 -7.48
CA ASP A 65 -11.01 -3.80 -8.45
C ASP A 65 -9.51 -3.47 -8.34
N THR A 66 -8.83 -4.09 -7.39
CA THR A 66 -7.39 -3.96 -7.15
C THR A 66 -6.74 -5.32 -6.94
N TRP A 67 -5.42 -5.38 -7.11
CA TRP A 67 -4.58 -6.56 -6.88
C TRP A 67 -3.17 -6.13 -6.44
N PRO A 68 -2.40 -6.99 -5.75
CA PRO A 68 -1.04 -6.65 -5.37
C PRO A 68 -0.11 -6.57 -6.60
N VAL A 69 0.67 -5.49 -6.67
CA VAL A 69 1.60 -5.20 -7.77
C VAL A 69 3.05 -5.12 -7.34
N ALA A 70 3.30 -4.98 -6.02
CA ALA A 70 4.64 -5.00 -5.46
C ALA A 70 4.58 -5.22 -3.95
N ARG A 71 5.75 -5.51 -3.35
CA ARG A 71 5.94 -5.51 -1.90
C ARG A 71 7.00 -4.50 -1.54
N LEU A 72 6.62 -3.48 -0.79
CA LEU A 72 7.49 -2.39 -0.32
C LEU A 72 7.97 -2.69 1.09
N ARG A 73 9.29 -2.64 1.30
CA ARG A 73 9.91 -2.79 2.61
C ARG A 73 10.78 -1.58 2.93
N ALA A 74 10.71 -1.14 4.17
CA ALA A 74 11.64 -0.17 4.77
C ALA A 74 12.23 -0.82 6.04
N PRO A 75 13.36 -1.55 5.92
CA PRO A 75 13.86 -2.38 7.01
C PRO A 75 14.18 -1.62 8.30
N ALA A 76 14.75 -0.41 8.19
CA ALA A 76 15.08 0.42 9.34
C ALA A 76 13.86 0.86 10.16
N GLN A 77 12.68 0.93 9.51
CA GLN A 77 11.41 1.30 10.14
C GLN A 77 10.53 0.06 10.45
N GLY A 78 11.01 -1.15 10.17
CA GLY A 78 10.26 -2.40 10.38
C GLY A 78 9.02 -2.52 9.49
N VAL A 79 9.01 -1.87 8.32
CA VAL A 79 7.87 -1.80 7.41
C VAL A 79 7.94 -2.89 6.35
N ASP A 80 6.82 -3.60 6.17
CA ASP A 80 6.58 -4.58 5.11
C ASP A 80 5.12 -4.46 4.64
N LEU A 81 4.89 -3.92 3.43
CA LEU A 81 3.57 -3.57 2.91
C LEU A 81 3.38 -4.10 1.49
N LEU A 82 2.21 -4.66 1.20
CA LEU A 82 1.80 -4.93 -0.17
C LEU A 82 1.27 -3.65 -0.83
N VAL A 83 1.83 -3.32 -1.98
CA VAL A 83 1.39 -2.23 -2.84
C VAL A 83 0.32 -2.75 -3.78
N LEU A 84 -0.79 -2.05 -3.87
CA LEU A 84 -1.96 -2.42 -4.65
C LEU A 84 -2.02 -1.63 -5.96
N ALA A 85 -2.64 -2.20 -6.97
CA ALA A 85 -2.92 -1.51 -8.23
C ALA A 85 -3.95 -0.39 -8.03
N GLY A 86 -3.64 0.80 -8.55
CA GLY A 86 -4.51 1.97 -8.46
C GLY A 86 -4.30 2.78 -7.18
N ASP A 87 -4.60 4.05 -7.27
CA ASP A 87 -4.50 5.06 -6.20
C ASP A 87 -5.87 5.60 -5.76
N SER A 88 -6.94 4.88 -6.11
CA SER A 88 -8.31 5.18 -5.70
C SER A 88 -8.57 4.84 -4.23
N GLY A 89 -9.62 5.43 -3.64
CA GLY A 89 -10.01 5.18 -2.26
C GLY A 89 -10.23 3.70 -1.91
N ASN A 90 -10.67 2.88 -2.88
CA ASN A 90 -10.87 1.45 -2.68
C ASN A 90 -9.54 0.71 -2.46
N ALA A 91 -8.52 0.98 -3.28
CA ALA A 91 -7.19 0.38 -3.10
C ALA A 91 -6.54 0.88 -1.81
N LEU A 92 -6.59 2.20 -1.56
CA LEU A 92 -5.98 2.84 -0.39
C LEU A 92 -6.60 2.41 0.95
N ALA A 93 -7.81 1.86 0.95
CA ALA A 93 -8.42 1.29 2.16
C ALA A 93 -7.69 0.03 2.65
N PHE A 94 -6.98 -0.69 1.78
CA PHE A 94 -6.33 -1.97 2.08
C PHE A 94 -4.81 -1.91 2.09
N GLY A 95 -4.21 -0.92 1.44
CA GLY A 95 -2.75 -0.79 1.32
C GLY A 95 -2.32 0.49 0.62
N PRO A 96 -1.01 0.75 0.50
CA PRO A 96 -0.52 1.78 -0.40
C PRO A 96 -0.87 1.42 -1.85
N GLY A 97 -1.21 2.42 -2.64
CA GLY A 97 -1.66 2.27 -4.02
C GLY A 97 -0.64 2.78 -5.03
N TYR A 98 -0.36 2.00 -6.05
CA TYR A 98 0.46 2.41 -7.18
C TYR A 98 -0.38 3.20 -8.18
N ALA A 99 0.05 4.43 -8.47
CA ALA A 99 -0.58 5.30 -9.47
C ALA A 99 -0.24 4.79 -10.89
N GLN A 100 -1.19 4.09 -11.53
CA GLN A 100 -1.00 3.47 -12.85
C GLN A 100 -0.72 4.48 -13.97
N SER A 101 -0.97 5.77 -13.75
CA SER A 101 -0.61 6.87 -14.65
C SER A 101 0.87 7.27 -14.58
N SER A 102 1.62 6.76 -13.60
CA SER A 102 3.05 6.97 -13.45
C SER A 102 3.86 5.89 -14.20
N ALA A 103 5.20 6.04 -14.23
CA ALA A 103 6.07 5.03 -14.86
C ALA A 103 5.88 3.65 -14.22
N PRO A 104 5.99 2.55 -14.98
CA PRO A 104 5.92 1.21 -14.42
C PRO A 104 6.97 0.98 -13.31
N LEU A 105 6.59 0.22 -12.28
CA LEU A 105 7.47 -0.07 -11.15
C LEU A 105 8.76 -0.77 -11.62
N GLY A 106 9.90 -0.26 -11.16
CA GLY A 106 11.21 -0.83 -11.50
C GLY A 106 11.71 -0.54 -12.93
N THR A 107 11.12 0.43 -13.61
CA THR A 107 11.54 0.86 -14.96
C THR A 107 12.02 2.31 -14.95
N GLN A 108 12.53 2.77 -16.09
CA GLN A 108 12.89 4.17 -16.28
C GLN A 108 11.66 5.08 -16.11
N GLY A 109 11.89 6.25 -15.51
CA GLY A 109 10.86 7.19 -15.15
C GLY A 109 10.50 7.15 -13.66
N GLN A 110 9.54 7.96 -13.26
CA GLN A 110 9.12 8.10 -11.88
C GLN A 110 7.87 7.25 -11.59
N SER A 111 8.03 6.21 -10.78
CA SER A 111 6.92 5.40 -10.28
C SER A 111 6.37 6.01 -8.99
N VAL A 112 5.06 6.21 -8.90
CA VAL A 112 4.40 6.85 -7.76
C VAL A 112 3.59 5.85 -6.97
N ILE A 113 3.82 5.80 -5.66
CA ILE A 113 3.02 5.03 -4.71
C ILE A 113 2.43 5.99 -3.67
N GLY A 114 1.11 6.01 -3.57
CA GLY A 114 0.36 6.79 -2.58
C GLY A 114 -0.07 5.96 -1.38
N GLY A 115 -0.23 6.59 -0.23
CA GLY A 115 -0.74 5.91 0.96
C GLY A 115 -1.26 6.88 2.01
N HIS A 116 -2.13 6.40 2.90
CA HIS A 116 -2.64 7.21 3.99
C HIS A 116 -1.55 7.53 5.02
N ARG A 117 -1.45 8.81 5.42
CA ARG A 117 -0.46 9.33 6.37
C ARG A 117 -0.60 8.74 7.78
N ASP A 118 -1.81 8.32 8.15
CA ASP A 118 -2.12 7.87 9.50
C ASP A 118 -1.93 6.36 9.68
N THR A 119 -1.79 5.63 8.58
CA THR A 119 -1.67 4.16 8.55
C THR A 119 -0.46 3.70 7.76
N HIS A 120 -0.66 3.34 6.49
CA HIS A 120 0.37 2.68 5.67
C HIS A 120 1.62 3.53 5.48
N PHE A 121 1.50 4.86 5.36
CA PHE A 121 2.61 5.77 5.13
C PHE A 121 2.94 6.67 6.34
N ALA A 122 2.49 6.30 7.53
CA ALA A 122 2.88 6.98 8.76
C ALA A 122 4.41 6.97 8.98
N PHE A 123 5.11 5.94 8.51
CA PHE A 123 6.54 5.79 8.64
C PHE A 123 7.36 6.79 7.81
N LEU A 124 6.77 7.40 6.76
CA LEU A 124 7.49 8.35 5.89
C LEU A 124 8.05 9.55 6.67
N ARG A 125 7.41 9.93 7.79
CA ARG A 125 7.91 11.00 8.67
C ARG A 125 9.26 10.69 9.31
N HIS A 126 9.63 9.42 9.37
CA HIS A 126 10.86 8.94 10.03
C HIS A 126 11.96 8.57 9.03
N LEU A 127 11.65 8.57 7.72
CA LEU A 127 12.63 8.31 6.68
C LEU A 127 13.64 9.46 6.58
N GLN A 128 14.91 9.08 6.48
CA GLN A 128 16.02 10.00 6.31
C GLN A 128 16.74 9.75 4.99
N THR A 129 17.43 10.76 4.48
CA THR A 129 18.31 10.59 3.31
C THR A 129 19.35 9.51 3.62
N GLY A 130 19.51 8.57 2.71
CA GLY A 130 20.37 7.40 2.86
C GLY A 130 19.66 6.12 3.29
N ASP A 131 18.42 6.20 3.83
CA ASP A 131 17.67 5.02 4.22
C ASP A 131 17.40 4.10 3.03
N ALA A 132 17.48 2.79 3.29
CA ALA A 132 17.25 1.77 2.29
C ALA A 132 15.75 1.43 2.17
N LEU A 133 15.26 1.36 0.95
CA LEU A 133 13.97 0.80 0.60
C LEU A 133 14.15 -0.40 -0.33
N GLN A 134 13.26 -1.36 -0.23
CA GLN A 134 13.23 -2.54 -1.10
C GLN A 134 11.87 -2.66 -1.74
N LEU A 135 11.85 -2.93 -3.03
CA LEU A 135 10.64 -3.17 -3.79
C LEU A 135 10.74 -4.51 -4.50
N GLN A 136 9.95 -5.48 -4.05
CA GLN A 136 9.82 -6.77 -4.72
C GLN A 136 8.74 -6.66 -5.79
N LEU A 137 9.11 -7.01 -7.03
CA LEU A 137 8.22 -6.99 -8.19
C LEU A 137 7.48 -8.33 -8.37
N PRO A 138 6.40 -8.39 -9.17
CA PRO A 138 5.59 -9.58 -9.37
C PRO A 138 6.37 -10.80 -9.91
N ALA A 139 7.42 -10.58 -10.70
CA ALA A 139 8.31 -11.64 -11.19
C ALA A 139 9.30 -12.15 -10.15
N GLY A 140 9.23 -11.66 -8.90
CA GLY A 140 10.13 -12.02 -7.80
C GLY A 140 11.40 -11.18 -7.73
N GLU A 141 11.65 -10.32 -8.71
CA GLU A 141 12.81 -9.43 -8.73
C GLU A 141 12.77 -8.46 -7.54
N LEU A 142 13.90 -8.30 -6.84
CA LEU A 142 14.06 -7.37 -5.74
C LEU A 142 14.88 -6.16 -6.17
N ARG A 143 14.24 -4.99 -6.18
CA ARG A 143 14.87 -3.70 -6.46
C ARG A 143 15.24 -3.01 -5.14
N HIS A 144 16.46 -2.49 -5.09
CA HIS A 144 16.97 -1.73 -3.95
C HIS A 144 16.99 -0.25 -4.30
N TYR A 145 16.40 0.56 -3.43
CA TYR A 145 16.38 2.01 -3.54
C TYR A 145 17.01 2.64 -2.32
N GLN A 146 17.49 3.87 -2.46
CA GLN A 146 17.98 4.69 -1.38
C GLN A 146 17.24 6.03 -1.38
N VAL A 147 16.74 6.45 -0.22
CA VAL A 147 16.10 7.75 -0.05
C VAL A 147 17.11 8.86 -0.35
N GLN A 148 16.75 9.76 -1.25
CA GLN A 148 17.57 10.91 -1.65
C GLN A 148 17.10 12.20 -1.00
N ALA A 149 15.79 12.42 -1.00
CA ALA A 149 15.21 13.65 -0.47
C ALA A 149 13.76 13.43 -0.05
N SER A 150 13.29 14.28 0.86
CA SER A 150 11.87 14.44 1.14
C SER A 150 11.49 15.92 1.02
N ARG A 151 10.27 16.18 0.53
CA ARG A 151 9.75 17.54 0.39
C ARG A 151 8.24 17.59 0.62
N VAL A 152 7.77 18.76 1.05
CA VAL A 152 6.34 19.10 1.01
C VAL A 152 6.05 19.83 -0.29
N LEU A 153 4.97 19.46 -0.94
CA LEU A 153 4.50 20.08 -2.19
C LEU A 153 3.00 20.35 -2.13
N ASP A 154 2.53 21.31 -2.90
CA ASP A 154 1.11 21.59 -3.04
C ASP A 154 0.58 20.97 -4.34
N ALA A 155 -0.25 19.94 -4.19
CA ALA A 155 -0.84 19.19 -5.31
C ALA A 155 -1.77 20.04 -6.21
N LYS A 156 -2.14 21.27 -5.80
CA LYS A 156 -2.88 22.23 -6.64
C LYS A 156 -1.99 22.95 -7.65
N HIS A 157 -0.71 23.11 -7.33
CA HIS A 157 0.23 23.94 -8.09
C HIS A 157 1.40 23.13 -8.68
N GLU A 158 1.64 21.93 -8.15
CA GLU A 158 2.74 21.07 -8.59
C GLU A 158 2.23 19.72 -9.09
N SER A 159 2.72 19.31 -10.26
CA SER A 159 2.51 17.92 -10.76
C SER A 159 3.58 17.00 -10.20
N LEU A 160 3.15 15.83 -9.72
CA LEU A 160 4.06 14.77 -9.25
C LEU A 160 4.80 14.06 -10.39
N SER A 161 4.35 14.24 -11.62
CA SER A 161 4.92 13.62 -12.82
C SER A 161 5.90 14.53 -13.55
N ALA A 162 6.84 15.14 -12.84
CA ALA A 162 7.99 15.76 -13.51
C ALA A 162 8.84 14.63 -14.10
N GLY A 163 8.69 14.38 -15.41
CA GLY A 163 9.33 13.31 -16.14
C GLY A 163 10.85 13.34 -15.97
N THR A 164 11.35 12.50 -15.08
CA THR A 164 12.77 12.18 -15.03
C THR A 164 13.02 11.01 -15.98
N ALA A 165 14.01 11.12 -16.85
CA ALA A 165 14.43 10.00 -17.69
C ALA A 165 15.05 8.86 -16.86
N GLN A 166 15.37 9.12 -15.60
CA GLN A 166 15.98 8.19 -14.68
C GLN A 166 14.92 7.45 -13.84
N GLU A 167 15.15 6.17 -13.58
CA GLU A 167 14.34 5.38 -12.65
C GLU A 167 14.29 6.07 -11.27
N ALA A 168 13.08 6.29 -10.73
CA ALA A 168 12.87 6.85 -9.40
C ALA A 168 11.60 6.27 -8.78
N LEU A 169 11.63 6.05 -7.48
CA LEU A 169 10.47 5.68 -6.67
C LEU A 169 10.03 6.89 -5.84
N LEU A 170 8.78 7.31 -5.99
CA LEU A 170 8.18 8.41 -5.24
C LEU A 170 7.10 7.85 -4.31
N LEU A 171 7.30 8.00 -3.00
CA LEU A 171 6.31 7.67 -1.98
C LEU A 171 5.59 8.95 -1.55
N VAL A 172 4.26 8.97 -1.63
CA VAL A 172 3.47 10.19 -1.41
C VAL A 172 2.37 9.97 -0.40
N THR A 173 2.25 10.92 0.52
CA THR A 173 1.15 10.93 1.50
C THR A 173 0.61 12.34 1.74
N CYS A 174 -0.52 12.45 2.45
CA CYS A 174 -1.07 13.73 2.88
C CYS A 174 -0.18 14.40 3.92
N TYR A 175 -0.17 15.74 3.93
CA TYR A 175 0.57 16.55 4.91
C TYR A 175 -0.33 17.68 5.46
N PRO A 176 -0.13 18.13 6.70
CA PRO A 176 0.81 17.64 7.73
C PRO A 176 0.37 16.30 8.36
N PHE A 177 1.33 15.59 8.96
CA PHE A 177 1.11 14.26 9.55
C PHE A 177 0.19 14.28 10.78
N ASP A 178 0.10 15.39 11.47
CA ASP A 178 -0.69 15.61 12.69
C ASP A 178 -2.02 16.36 12.44
N ALA A 179 -2.36 16.62 11.17
CA ALA A 179 -3.59 17.33 10.87
C ALA A 179 -4.84 16.51 11.24
N ILE A 180 -5.73 17.12 11.99
CA ILE A 180 -7.01 16.54 12.42
C ILE A 180 -8.00 16.50 11.25
N SER A 181 -7.93 17.50 10.33
CA SER A 181 -8.81 17.59 9.18
C SER A 181 -8.27 16.85 7.95
N VAL A 182 -9.18 16.27 7.17
CA VAL A 182 -8.88 15.67 5.86
C VAL A 182 -9.06 16.71 4.73
N GLY A 183 -8.43 16.48 3.58
CA GLY A 183 -8.72 17.25 2.35
C GLY A 183 -7.78 18.44 2.06
N GLY A 184 -6.67 18.60 2.77
CA GLY A 184 -5.63 19.57 2.41
C GLY A 184 -4.96 19.24 1.07
N SER A 185 -4.42 20.26 0.37
CA SER A 185 -3.68 20.11 -0.89
C SER A 185 -2.23 19.69 -0.70
N LEU A 186 -1.69 19.84 0.52
CA LEU A 186 -0.29 19.56 0.79
C LEU A 186 -0.02 18.04 0.81
N ARG A 187 1.08 17.67 0.20
CA ARG A 187 1.59 16.29 0.15
C ARG A 187 3.02 16.24 0.66
N TYR A 188 3.33 15.19 1.39
CA TYR A 188 4.70 14.84 1.74
C TYR A 188 5.18 13.79 0.75
N ALA A 189 6.26 14.07 0.04
CA ALA A 189 6.82 13.21 -0.99
C ALA A 189 8.26 12.84 -0.62
N VAL A 190 8.56 11.54 -0.65
CA VAL A 190 9.88 10.97 -0.47
C VAL A 190 10.35 10.40 -1.80
N THR A 191 11.47 10.91 -2.30
CA THR A 191 12.10 10.42 -3.53
C THR A 191 13.22 9.46 -3.19
N ALA A 192 13.20 8.26 -3.78
CA ALA A 192 14.25 7.27 -3.67
C ALA A 192 14.75 6.85 -5.05
N LEU A 193 16.06 6.74 -5.20
CA LEU A 193 16.73 6.32 -6.44
C LEU A 193 17.24 4.88 -6.32
N PRO A 194 17.38 4.14 -7.44
CA PRO A 194 17.97 2.83 -7.43
C PRO A 194 19.37 2.86 -6.81
N ARG A 195 19.61 1.96 -5.86
CA ARG A 195 20.95 1.73 -5.36
C ARG A 195 21.68 0.86 -6.39
N LEU A 196 22.70 1.41 -7.03
CA LEU A 196 23.59 0.63 -7.88
C LEU A 196 24.16 -0.51 -7.02
N SER A 197 23.87 -1.75 -7.40
CA SER A 197 24.59 -2.89 -6.84
C SER A 197 26.05 -2.65 -7.17
N GLN A 198 26.89 -2.44 -6.16
CA GLN A 198 28.32 -2.66 -6.37
C GLN A 198 28.43 -4.16 -6.68
N THR A 199 28.44 -4.50 -7.95
CA THR A 199 28.97 -5.78 -8.42
C THR A 199 30.38 -5.85 -7.83
N GLY A 200 30.54 -6.72 -6.83
CA GLY A 200 31.86 -7.01 -6.26
C GLY A 200 32.78 -7.36 -7.41
N HIS A 201 33.68 -6.45 -7.69
CA HIS A 201 34.86 -6.76 -8.45
C HIS A 201 35.69 -7.66 -7.52
N ASP A 202 35.38 -8.95 -7.57
CA ASP A 202 36.21 -9.99 -6.96
C ASP A 202 37.50 -9.98 -7.80
N ASP A 203 38.47 -9.20 -7.30
CA ASP A 203 39.84 -9.14 -7.84
C ASP A 203 40.56 -10.47 -7.51
N SER A 204 40.16 -11.53 -8.22
CA SER A 204 40.82 -12.83 -8.17
C SER A 204 42.00 -12.91 -9.17
N SER A 205 42.67 -11.78 -9.48
CA SER A 205 43.86 -11.74 -10.35
C SER A 205 45.12 -11.38 -9.55
N ASN A 206 45.45 -12.16 -8.52
CA ASN A 206 46.87 -12.16 -8.05
C ASN A 206 47.34 -13.57 -7.67
N ARG A 207 47.32 -14.49 -8.64
CA ARG A 207 48.23 -15.66 -8.57
C ARG A 207 49.52 -15.31 -9.28
N VAL A 208 50.42 -14.73 -8.52
CA VAL A 208 51.83 -14.65 -8.89
C VAL A 208 52.37 -16.08 -8.79
N TYR A 209 52.69 -16.67 -9.94
CA TYR A 209 53.54 -17.87 -10.00
C TYR A 209 54.97 -17.43 -9.68
N ALA A 210 55.48 -17.79 -8.49
CA ALA A 210 56.91 -17.80 -8.24
C ALA A 210 57.43 -19.18 -8.55
N LEU A 211 58.44 -19.23 -9.41
CA LEU A 211 59.29 -20.38 -9.74
C LEU A 211 60.23 -20.68 -8.58
#